data_8df30d3312cc3dd4b48ea20bfef79cbf
#
_entry.id   8df30d3312cc3dd4b48ea20bfef79cbf
#
_cell.length_a   1.000
_cell.length_b   1.000
_cell.length_c   1.000
_cell.angle_alpha   90.00
_cell.angle_beta   90.00
_cell.angle_gamma   90.00
#
_symmetry.space_group_name_H-M   'P 1'
#
loop_
_entity.id
_entity.type
_entity.pdbx_description
1 polymer ?
#
loop_
_entity_poly.entity_id
_entity_poly.type
_entity_poly.pdbx_seq_one_letter_code
_entity_poly.pdbx_strand_id
1 'polypeptide(L)'
;ASSLSQLRRRRQVVLSYFEDMHVEVSEASHDTPYLFQSLLYGQPLENKTRTWTHYVTPRGFAELMPFTNTASGNHIGWHIGRVDNWTGRWESIEKAQEASKNMVLFNATVGNKEGIAGKLTKNPHILITGATGEGKSFLAELIFLLTSLQDVKCLYVDPKRSIRKHFEAIAHHPDFEKRFPLLAKHIKQINFVTLDSKVKSNHGALDPIVMLDKDDAVSVSKNMLNYLIFSNKRIKVTMKQMTAISRAINKVVAQRQAGETVGLKHVLQELTNNPDSTIFEVGDYLTSIVENSILELAFSDGNVEGLSYDKRVTVLEVADLSLPDKDNQQDVTPEDKEINSTALMFALGAFCTRFGELNRYEDTIEFFDEAWVLMKSAEGRAVIQSMRRVGRFFNNVLCLITQSVHDAEGDDDTTGFGTLFAFREDNELPDILEHVGLTDNEENLEWIKNMISGQCLYKDVYGNLNMISIYNIFDSIDPLLKPMKATVSSNLEN
;
A
#
# COMPACT_ATOMS: atom_id res chain seq x y z
N ALA A 1 -33.62 -31.30 -8.80
CA ALA A 1 -33.45 -32.74 -9.02
C ALA A 1 -34.40 -33.21 -10.10
N SER A 2 -33.93 -33.94 -11.08
CA SER A 2 -34.75 -34.48 -12.18
C SER A 2 -35.55 -35.74 -11.77
N SER A 3 -35.27 -36.30 -10.60
CA SER A 3 -35.99 -37.43 -10.05
C SER A 3 -36.04 -37.44 -8.53
N LEU A 4 -37.00 -38.15 -7.96
CA LEU A 4 -37.17 -38.31 -6.52
C LEU A 4 -35.93 -38.99 -5.87
N SER A 5 -35.29 -39.90 -6.57
CA SER A 5 -34.06 -40.57 -6.11
C SER A 5 -32.89 -39.58 -6.00
N GLN A 6 -32.75 -38.67 -6.97
CA GLN A 6 -31.73 -37.62 -6.89
C GLN A 6 -32.00 -36.64 -5.76
N LEU A 7 -33.26 -36.29 -5.52
CA LEU A 7 -33.64 -35.44 -4.42
C LEU A 7 -33.25 -36.06 -3.07
N ARG A 8 -33.59 -37.35 -2.87
CA ARG A 8 -33.25 -38.10 -1.66
C ARG A 8 -31.74 -38.18 -1.46
N ARG A 9 -30.97 -38.38 -2.53
CA ARG A 9 -29.50 -38.44 -2.45
C ARG A 9 -28.91 -37.05 -2.05
N ARG A 10 -29.39 -35.98 -2.66
CA ARG A 10 -28.95 -34.60 -2.31
C ARG A 10 -29.30 -34.25 -0.88
N ARG A 11 -30.50 -34.63 -0.44
CA ARG A 11 -30.92 -34.47 0.97
C ARG A 11 -29.92 -35.17 1.92
N GLN A 12 -29.57 -36.42 1.65
CA GLN A 12 -28.65 -37.15 2.49
C GLN A 12 -27.27 -36.49 2.58
N VAL A 13 -26.76 -35.99 1.45
CA VAL A 13 -25.49 -35.27 1.42
C VAL A 13 -25.53 -34.01 2.29
N VAL A 14 -26.64 -33.24 2.23
CA VAL A 14 -26.79 -32.04 3.06
C VAL A 14 -26.86 -32.40 4.55
N LEU A 15 -27.63 -33.41 4.93
CA LEU A 15 -27.74 -33.85 6.33
C LEU A 15 -26.39 -34.32 6.86
N SER A 16 -25.67 -35.20 6.12
CA SER A 16 -24.33 -35.67 6.53
C SER A 16 -23.34 -34.50 6.68
N TYR A 17 -23.36 -33.53 5.78
CA TYR A 17 -22.45 -32.38 5.84
C TYR A 17 -22.62 -31.56 7.12
N PHE A 18 -23.87 -31.30 7.52
CA PHE A 18 -24.14 -30.57 8.76
C PHE A 18 -23.89 -31.44 10.01
N GLU A 19 -24.16 -32.76 9.93
CA GLU A 19 -23.86 -33.69 11.01
C GLU A 19 -22.34 -33.74 11.29
N ASP A 20 -21.50 -33.75 10.25
CA ASP A 20 -20.04 -33.68 10.36
C ASP A 20 -19.57 -32.36 11.04
N MET A 21 -20.35 -31.30 10.91
CA MET A 21 -20.10 -30.01 11.58
C MET A 21 -20.74 -29.91 12.98
N HIS A 22 -21.30 -31.01 13.50
CA HIS A 22 -22.05 -31.04 14.78
C HIS A 22 -23.24 -30.07 14.82
N VAL A 23 -23.87 -29.84 13.67
CA VAL A 23 -25.10 -29.04 13.55
C VAL A 23 -26.27 -29.99 13.32
N GLU A 24 -27.24 -29.99 14.25
CA GLU A 24 -28.46 -30.75 14.10
C GLU A 24 -29.40 -30.09 13.08
N VAL A 25 -29.72 -30.80 12.01
CA VAL A 25 -30.62 -30.35 10.96
C VAL A 25 -31.79 -31.31 10.88
N SER A 26 -33.00 -30.76 11.00
CA SER A 26 -34.25 -31.52 10.88
C SER A 26 -35.09 -31.06 9.68
N GLU A 27 -35.93 -31.95 9.18
CA GLU A 27 -36.84 -31.65 8.09
C GLU A 27 -38.17 -31.11 8.57
N ALA A 28 -38.58 -30.00 7.97
CA ALA A 28 -39.90 -29.43 8.18
C ALA A 28 -40.96 -30.13 7.29
N SER A 29 -41.15 -31.43 7.47
CA SER A 29 -41.96 -32.23 6.56
C SER A 29 -43.47 -31.84 6.54
N HIS A 30 -44.00 -31.38 7.66
CA HIS A 30 -45.41 -30.97 7.76
C HIS A 30 -45.64 -29.51 7.28
N ASP A 31 -44.65 -28.66 7.41
CA ASP A 31 -44.72 -27.23 7.06
C ASP A 31 -44.21 -26.95 5.65
N THR A 32 -43.76 -27.95 4.91
CA THR A 32 -43.18 -27.79 3.58
C THR A 32 -44.06 -26.98 2.61
N PRO A 33 -45.39 -27.25 2.49
CA PRO A 33 -46.23 -26.47 1.57
C PRO A 33 -46.33 -24.99 1.98
N TYR A 34 -46.41 -24.74 3.28
CA TYR A 34 -46.48 -23.39 3.84
C TYR A 34 -45.18 -22.62 3.63
N LEU A 35 -44.03 -23.25 3.93
CA LEU A 35 -42.72 -22.64 3.70
C LEU A 35 -42.47 -22.39 2.21
N PHE A 36 -42.88 -23.32 1.35
CA PHE A 36 -42.79 -23.12 -0.13
C PHE A 36 -43.61 -21.92 -0.57
N GLN A 37 -44.85 -21.77 -0.06
CA GLN A 37 -45.71 -20.62 -0.36
C GLN A 37 -45.06 -19.31 0.11
N SER A 38 -44.42 -19.31 1.30
CA SER A 38 -43.74 -18.14 1.87
C SER A 38 -42.51 -17.69 1.06
N LEU A 39 -41.92 -18.58 0.27
CA LEU A 39 -40.81 -18.28 -0.63
C LEU A 39 -41.23 -17.67 -1.98
N LEU A 40 -42.55 -17.69 -2.29
CA LEU A 40 -43.05 -17.07 -3.52
C LEU A 40 -42.98 -15.55 -3.41
N TYR A 41 -42.57 -14.93 -4.53
CA TYR A 41 -42.45 -13.46 -4.60
C TYR A 41 -43.76 -12.75 -4.24
N GLY A 42 -43.69 -11.71 -3.43
CA GLY A 42 -44.86 -10.88 -3.06
C GLY A 42 -45.70 -11.45 -1.94
N GLN A 43 -45.32 -12.55 -1.29
CA GLN A 43 -46.08 -13.04 -0.13
C GLN A 43 -45.81 -12.17 1.11
N PRO A 44 -46.88 -11.72 1.83
CA PRO A 44 -46.71 -10.96 3.05
C PRO A 44 -46.21 -11.86 4.19
N LEU A 45 -45.37 -11.27 5.06
CA LEU A 45 -44.97 -11.93 6.31
C LEU A 45 -46.18 -11.90 7.28
N GLU A 46 -46.84 -13.05 7.48
CA GLU A 46 -47.94 -13.18 8.40
C GLU A 46 -47.46 -13.47 9.84
N ASN A 47 -48.32 -13.16 10.83
CA ASN A 47 -48.06 -13.50 12.24
C ASN A 47 -47.88 -15.00 12.49
N LYS A 48 -48.38 -15.87 11.61
CA LYS A 48 -48.23 -17.32 11.64
C LYS A 48 -46.81 -17.80 11.38
N THR A 49 -45.95 -16.95 10.81
CA THR A 49 -44.55 -17.30 10.52
C THR A 49 -43.65 -17.18 11.75
N ARG A 50 -44.14 -16.78 12.92
CA ARG A 50 -43.30 -16.56 14.10
C ARG A 50 -42.49 -17.76 14.55
N THR A 51 -42.94 -18.97 14.35
CA THR A 51 -42.20 -20.21 14.67
C THR A 51 -40.98 -20.43 13.77
N TRP A 52 -40.97 -19.82 12.58
CA TRP A 52 -39.91 -19.89 11.62
C TRP A 52 -39.09 -18.59 11.51
N THR A 53 -39.41 -17.60 12.34
CA THR A 53 -38.74 -16.31 12.36
C THR A 53 -37.54 -16.38 13.30
N HIS A 54 -36.35 -16.20 12.76
CA HIS A 54 -35.15 -16.08 13.55
C HIS A 54 -34.77 -14.60 13.68
N TYR A 55 -34.58 -14.14 14.89
CA TYR A 55 -34.06 -12.82 15.17
C TYR A 55 -32.54 -12.91 15.24
N VAL A 56 -31.86 -12.27 14.32
CA VAL A 56 -30.40 -12.24 14.27
C VAL A 56 -29.90 -10.81 14.39
N THR A 57 -28.74 -10.64 15.01
CA THR A 57 -28.05 -9.35 14.97
C THR A 57 -27.58 -9.07 13.55
N PRO A 58 -27.36 -7.80 13.15
CA PRO A 58 -26.79 -7.49 11.85
C PRO A 58 -25.48 -8.25 11.56
N ARG A 59 -24.65 -8.46 12.57
CA ARG A 59 -23.44 -9.26 12.46
C ARG A 59 -23.75 -10.74 12.17
N GLY A 60 -24.62 -11.35 12.94
CA GLY A 60 -25.01 -12.74 12.71
C GLY A 60 -25.68 -12.95 11.34
N PHE A 61 -26.46 -11.97 10.86
CA PHE A 61 -27.03 -12.00 9.53
C PHE A 61 -25.94 -11.94 8.45
N ALA A 62 -24.96 -11.05 8.61
CA ALA A 62 -23.82 -10.95 7.68
C ALA A 62 -23.00 -12.26 7.61
N GLU A 63 -22.82 -12.95 8.75
CA GLU A 63 -22.14 -14.25 8.81
C GLU A 63 -22.94 -15.37 8.11
N LEU A 64 -24.28 -15.26 8.06
CA LEU A 64 -25.17 -16.23 7.42
C LEU A 64 -25.48 -15.91 5.94
N MET A 65 -25.01 -14.77 5.41
CA MET A 65 -25.32 -14.38 4.03
C MET A 65 -24.70 -15.38 3.00
N PRO A 66 -25.52 -16.26 2.40
CA PRO A 66 -25.00 -17.29 1.47
C PRO A 66 -24.72 -16.75 0.06
N PHE A 67 -24.93 -15.44 -0.16
CA PHE A 67 -24.92 -14.83 -1.50
C PHE A 67 -23.66 -14.03 -1.80
N THR A 68 -22.70 -14.00 -0.91
CA THR A 68 -21.38 -13.43 -1.16
C THR A 68 -20.57 -14.44 -1.96
N ASN A 69 -20.89 -14.63 -3.23
CA ASN A 69 -20.02 -15.36 -4.12
C ASN A 69 -18.87 -14.43 -4.48
N THR A 70 -17.74 -14.65 -3.87
CA THR A 70 -16.52 -13.95 -4.22
C THR A 70 -15.88 -14.66 -5.41
N ALA A 71 -16.26 -14.23 -6.61
CA ALA A 71 -15.54 -14.65 -7.82
C ALA A 71 -14.09 -14.14 -7.79
N SER A 72 -13.80 -13.17 -6.94
CA SER A 72 -12.49 -12.59 -6.67
C SER A 72 -12.41 -12.11 -5.23
N GLY A 73 -11.21 -12.08 -4.67
CA GLY A 73 -10.96 -11.54 -3.34
C GLY A 73 -10.99 -12.61 -2.24
N ASN A 74 -11.14 -12.16 -1.03
CA ASN A 74 -11.06 -12.99 0.16
C ASN A 74 -12.45 -13.43 0.62
N HIS A 75 -12.53 -14.56 1.33
CA HIS A 75 -13.80 -14.99 1.91
C HIS A 75 -14.28 -14.09 3.06
N ILE A 76 -13.34 -13.47 3.76
CA ILE A 76 -13.58 -12.52 4.85
C ILE A 76 -12.69 -11.30 4.60
N GLY A 77 -13.28 -10.11 4.60
CA GLY A 77 -12.57 -8.86 4.36
C GLY A 77 -13.51 -7.67 4.24
N TRP A 78 -12.94 -6.55 3.88
CA TRP A 78 -13.68 -5.33 3.59
C TRP A 78 -14.14 -5.31 2.14
N HIS A 79 -15.34 -4.82 1.91
CA HIS A 79 -15.86 -4.61 0.56
C HIS A 79 -15.12 -3.43 -0.08
N ILE A 80 -14.37 -3.69 -1.16
CA ILE A 80 -13.60 -2.68 -1.88
C ILE A 80 -14.07 -2.44 -3.31
N GLY A 81 -14.93 -3.29 -3.83
CA GLY A 81 -15.37 -3.18 -5.22
C GLY A 81 -16.31 -4.29 -5.65
N ARG A 82 -16.66 -4.27 -6.91
CA ARG A 82 -17.52 -5.27 -7.56
C ARG A 82 -16.84 -5.80 -8.81
N VAL A 83 -16.96 -7.09 -9.06
CA VAL A 83 -16.46 -7.72 -10.29
C VAL A 83 -17.26 -7.21 -11.48
N ASP A 84 -16.57 -6.75 -12.49
CA ASP A 84 -17.15 -6.25 -13.72
C ASP A 84 -16.32 -6.70 -14.93
N ASN A 85 -16.67 -7.84 -15.50
CA ASN A 85 -15.99 -8.42 -16.65
C ASN A 85 -16.67 -8.06 -18.00
N TRP A 86 -17.48 -7.02 -18.01
CA TRP A 86 -18.02 -6.52 -19.26
C TRP A 86 -16.94 -5.88 -20.13
N THR A 87 -16.89 -6.27 -21.38
CA THR A 87 -15.83 -5.85 -22.32
C THR A 87 -16.07 -4.48 -22.98
N GLY A 88 -17.27 -3.92 -22.82
CA GLY A 88 -17.57 -2.57 -23.31
C GLY A 88 -17.14 -1.47 -22.34
N ARG A 89 -17.31 -0.22 -22.77
CA ARG A 89 -16.96 0.96 -21.99
C ARG A 89 -18.18 1.53 -21.27
N TRP A 90 -18.10 1.68 -19.96
CA TRP A 90 -19.12 2.32 -19.16
C TRP A 90 -19.13 3.84 -19.35
N GLU A 91 -20.31 4.45 -19.22
CA GLU A 91 -20.45 5.91 -19.23
C GLU A 91 -19.92 6.55 -17.93
N SER A 92 -20.05 5.83 -16.80
CA SER A 92 -19.55 6.26 -15.50
C SER A 92 -19.27 5.07 -14.57
N ILE A 93 -18.48 5.33 -13.52
CA ILE A 93 -18.13 4.30 -12.52
C ILE A 93 -19.36 3.86 -11.71
N GLU A 94 -20.32 4.77 -11.47
CA GLU A 94 -21.55 4.46 -10.76
C GLU A 94 -22.37 3.42 -11.51
N LYS A 95 -22.50 3.57 -12.85
CA LYS A 95 -23.20 2.58 -13.70
C LYS A 95 -22.50 1.23 -13.71
N ALA A 96 -21.19 1.21 -13.75
CA ALA A 96 -20.39 -0.01 -13.63
C ALA A 96 -20.61 -0.71 -12.27
N GLN A 97 -20.64 0.05 -11.20
CA GLN A 97 -20.91 -0.46 -9.85
C GLN A 97 -22.31 -1.02 -9.68
N GLU A 98 -23.32 -0.39 -10.27
CA GLU A 98 -24.73 -0.83 -10.22
C GLU A 98 -24.98 -2.11 -11.03
N ALA A 99 -24.23 -2.31 -12.10
CA ALA A 99 -24.42 -3.43 -13.02
C ALA A 99 -24.03 -4.78 -12.42
N SER A 100 -23.05 -4.79 -11.52
CA SER A 100 -22.54 -6.02 -10.92
C SER A 100 -23.08 -6.24 -9.52
N LYS A 101 -23.43 -7.50 -9.22
CA LYS A 101 -23.84 -7.97 -7.89
C LYS A 101 -22.73 -8.74 -7.17
N ASN A 102 -21.62 -9.03 -7.84
CA ASN A 102 -20.52 -9.81 -7.29
C ASN A 102 -19.58 -8.90 -6.50
N MET A 103 -19.66 -8.96 -5.20
CA MET A 103 -18.80 -8.16 -4.31
C MET A 103 -17.37 -8.70 -4.28
N VAL A 104 -16.42 -7.79 -4.15
CA VAL A 104 -15.02 -8.10 -3.87
C VAL A 104 -14.73 -7.76 -2.42
N LEU A 105 -14.45 -8.80 -1.64
CA LEU A 105 -13.97 -8.64 -0.27
C LEU A 105 -12.44 -8.71 -0.26
N PHE A 106 -11.82 -7.80 0.44
CA PHE A 106 -10.37 -7.70 0.51
C PHE A 106 -9.87 -7.63 1.94
N ASN A 107 -8.86 -8.47 2.23
CA ASN A 107 -8.12 -8.45 3.48
C ASN A 107 -6.62 -8.46 3.15
N ALA A 108 -5.96 -7.36 3.43
CA ALA A 108 -4.56 -7.14 3.07
C ALA A 108 -3.60 -8.14 3.73
N THR A 109 -3.94 -8.69 4.88
CA THR A 109 -3.05 -9.59 5.64
C THR A 109 -3.17 -11.07 5.27
N VAL A 110 -4.15 -11.46 4.43
CA VAL A 110 -4.37 -12.86 4.05
C VAL A 110 -3.16 -13.48 3.35
N GLY A 111 -2.40 -12.68 2.60
CA GLY A 111 -1.18 -13.14 1.94
C GLY A 111 -0.17 -13.80 2.90
N ASN A 112 -0.07 -13.31 4.14
CA ASN A 112 0.82 -13.82 5.19
C ASN A 112 0.26 -15.04 5.93
N LYS A 113 -1.06 -15.26 5.91
CA LYS A 113 -1.67 -16.34 6.70
C LYS A 113 -1.43 -17.70 6.07
N GLU A 114 -1.01 -18.65 6.89
CA GLU A 114 -0.90 -20.06 6.51
C GLU A 114 -2.25 -20.78 6.68
N GLY A 115 -2.41 -21.91 5.99
CA GLY A 115 -3.60 -22.75 6.10
C GLY A 115 -4.87 -22.19 5.43
N ILE A 116 -4.77 -21.12 4.66
CA ILE A 116 -5.89 -20.59 3.88
C ILE A 116 -6.13 -21.48 2.67
N ALA A 117 -7.31 -22.12 2.63
CA ALA A 117 -7.68 -23.04 1.56
C ALA A 117 -7.71 -22.32 0.20
N GLY A 118 -7.11 -22.95 -0.81
CA GLY A 118 -7.08 -22.45 -2.18
C GLY A 118 -6.08 -21.31 -2.46
N LYS A 119 -5.37 -20.80 -1.46
CA LYS A 119 -4.33 -19.78 -1.67
C LYS A 119 -3.17 -20.34 -2.48
N LEU A 120 -2.84 -19.72 -3.61
CA LEU A 120 -1.77 -20.16 -4.51
C LEU A 120 -0.44 -19.47 -4.22
N THR A 121 -0.47 -18.18 -3.83
CA THR A 121 0.75 -17.44 -3.54
C THR A 121 1.12 -17.49 -2.06
N LYS A 122 2.43 -17.51 -1.80
CA LYS A 122 3.01 -17.28 -0.46
C LYS A 122 3.52 -15.86 -0.28
N ASN A 123 3.36 -15.02 -1.30
CA ASN A 123 3.81 -13.65 -1.27
C ASN A 123 2.71 -12.75 -0.70
N PRO A 124 2.97 -12.02 0.39
CA PRO A 124 1.96 -11.18 1.03
C PRO A 124 1.79 -9.81 0.39
N HIS A 125 2.75 -9.38 -0.44
CA HIS A 125 2.85 -8.01 -0.90
C HIS A 125 1.81 -7.66 -1.95
N ILE A 126 1.44 -6.39 -1.96
CA ILE A 126 0.41 -5.81 -2.83
C ILE A 126 1.07 -4.81 -3.76
N LEU A 127 0.73 -4.84 -5.04
CA LEU A 127 1.15 -3.86 -6.02
C LEU A 127 -0.07 -3.16 -6.62
N ILE A 128 0.00 -1.83 -6.68
CA ILE A 128 -1.00 -0.97 -7.31
C ILE A 128 -0.31 -0.15 -8.40
N THR A 129 -0.67 -0.38 -9.67
CA THR A 129 -0.05 0.29 -10.82
C THR A 129 -1.07 1.02 -11.69
N GLY A 130 -0.61 1.91 -12.57
CA GLY A 130 -1.41 2.57 -13.63
C GLY A 130 -1.18 4.08 -13.71
N ALA A 131 -1.81 4.74 -14.68
CA ALA A 131 -1.66 6.17 -14.92
C ALA A 131 -2.17 7.07 -13.80
N THR A 132 -1.71 8.30 -13.79
CA THR A 132 -2.20 9.34 -12.86
C THR A 132 -3.66 9.65 -13.15
N GLY A 133 -4.49 9.71 -12.09
CA GLY A 133 -5.93 10.03 -12.21
C GLY A 133 -6.83 8.80 -12.44
N GLU A 134 -6.29 7.60 -12.62
CA GLU A 134 -7.09 6.38 -12.84
C GLU A 134 -7.69 5.78 -11.55
N GLY A 135 -7.27 6.21 -10.37
CA GLY A 135 -7.89 5.79 -9.09
C GLY A 135 -6.95 5.04 -8.14
N LYS A 136 -5.64 4.93 -8.45
CA LYS A 136 -4.64 4.27 -7.59
C LYS A 136 -4.65 4.78 -6.16
N SER A 137 -4.46 6.09 -5.98
CA SER A 137 -4.38 6.71 -4.65
C SER A 137 -5.70 6.55 -3.88
N PHE A 138 -6.85 6.65 -4.58
CA PHE A 138 -8.15 6.38 -3.97
C PHE A 138 -8.23 4.96 -3.40
N LEU A 139 -7.82 3.94 -4.19
CA LEU A 139 -7.80 2.55 -3.73
C LEU A 139 -6.82 2.34 -2.57
N ALA A 140 -5.62 2.91 -2.65
CA ALA A 140 -4.61 2.79 -1.61
C ALA A 140 -5.08 3.42 -0.28
N GLU A 141 -5.65 4.63 -0.33
CA GLU A 141 -6.22 5.32 0.83
C GLU A 141 -7.42 4.56 1.41
N LEU A 142 -8.27 3.99 0.55
CA LEU A 142 -9.39 3.14 0.98
C LEU A 142 -8.90 1.89 1.70
N ILE A 143 -7.95 1.15 1.12
CA ILE A 143 -7.37 -0.04 1.75
C ILE A 143 -6.68 0.32 3.07
N PHE A 144 -5.93 1.43 3.11
CA PHE A 144 -5.30 1.91 4.33
C PHE A 144 -6.32 2.19 5.43
N LEU A 145 -7.38 2.96 5.11
CA LEU A 145 -8.43 3.30 6.07
C LEU A 145 -9.11 2.03 6.60
N LEU A 146 -9.53 1.14 5.70
CA LEU A 146 -10.24 -0.10 6.08
C LEU A 146 -9.35 -1.06 6.88
N THR A 147 -8.07 -1.19 6.51
CA THR A 147 -7.11 -2.03 7.24
C THR A 147 -6.80 -1.44 8.63
N SER A 148 -6.73 -0.11 8.74
CA SER A 148 -6.51 0.57 10.01
C SER A 148 -7.61 0.34 11.06
N LEU A 149 -8.80 -0.09 10.63
CA LEU A 149 -9.90 -0.49 11.52
C LEU A 149 -9.73 -1.89 12.11
N GLN A 150 -8.78 -2.67 11.60
CA GLN A 150 -8.43 -3.99 12.11
C GLN A 150 -7.33 -3.88 13.17
N ASP A 151 -7.00 -5.00 13.80
CA ASP A 151 -5.84 -5.10 14.69
C ASP A 151 -4.56 -5.32 13.86
N VAL A 152 -4.23 -4.30 13.07
CA VAL A 152 -3.08 -4.26 12.16
C VAL A 152 -2.34 -2.96 12.39
N LYS A 153 -1.03 -3.01 12.44
CA LYS A 153 -0.18 -1.83 12.52
C LYS A 153 0.06 -1.29 11.12
N CYS A 154 -0.30 -0.04 10.90
CA CYS A 154 -0.33 0.57 9.57
C CYS A 154 0.60 1.78 9.49
N LEU A 155 1.46 1.78 8.47
CA LEU A 155 2.28 2.91 8.09
C LEU A 155 1.94 3.33 6.66
N TYR A 156 1.73 4.60 6.42
CA TYR A 156 1.61 5.16 5.08
C TYR A 156 2.67 6.23 4.87
N VAL A 157 3.53 6.04 3.90
CA VAL A 157 4.51 7.06 3.46
C VAL A 157 3.90 7.85 2.33
N ASP A 158 3.59 9.12 2.59
CA ASP A 158 2.94 10.07 1.66
C ASP A 158 3.88 11.23 1.28
N PRO A 159 4.67 11.08 0.20
CA PRO A 159 5.55 12.15 -0.27
C PRO A 159 4.79 13.35 -0.83
N LYS A 160 3.52 13.18 -1.23
CA LYS A 160 2.69 14.24 -1.82
C LYS A 160 1.92 15.07 -0.79
N ARG A 161 1.84 14.61 0.46
CA ARG A 161 1.11 15.28 1.55
C ARG A 161 -0.38 15.47 1.25
N SER A 162 -0.99 14.48 0.58
CA SER A 162 -2.39 14.53 0.17
C SER A 162 -3.33 13.91 1.20
N ILE A 163 -2.91 12.83 1.85
CA ILE A 163 -3.75 12.00 2.71
C ILE A 163 -4.27 12.76 3.93
N ARG A 164 -3.43 13.52 4.61
CA ARG A 164 -3.86 14.31 5.77
C ARG A 164 -5.04 15.21 5.42
N LYS A 165 -4.94 15.96 4.32
CA LYS A 165 -5.99 16.87 3.89
C LYS A 165 -7.30 16.14 3.59
N HIS A 166 -7.21 14.98 2.94
CA HIS A 166 -8.37 14.16 2.64
C HIS A 166 -9.01 13.63 3.92
N PHE A 167 -8.25 13.06 4.82
CA PHE A 167 -8.78 12.47 6.05
C PHE A 167 -9.29 13.50 7.04
N GLU A 168 -8.62 14.65 7.18
CA GLU A 168 -9.14 15.77 7.97
C GLU A 168 -10.45 16.31 7.41
N ALA A 169 -10.56 16.46 6.07
CA ALA A 169 -11.80 16.86 5.44
C ALA A 169 -12.94 15.88 5.70
N ILE A 170 -12.67 14.58 5.62
CA ILE A 170 -13.64 13.52 5.94
C ILE A 170 -14.06 13.59 7.41
N ALA A 171 -13.09 13.63 8.33
CA ALA A 171 -13.34 13.56 9.77
C ALA A 171 -14.11 14.76 10.31
N HIS A 172 -14.01 15.93 9.65
CA HIS A 172 -14.69 17.15 10.03
C HIS A 172 -15.93 17.45 9.17
N HIS A 173 -16.30 16.55 8.24
CA HIS A 173 -17.52 16.73 7.46
C HIS A 173 -18.76 16.45 8.32
N PRO A 174 -19.69 17.41 8.49
CA PRO A 174 -20.80 17.28 9.45
C PRO A 174 -21.70 16.05 9.22
N ASP A 175 -22.02 15.76 7.96
CA ASP A 175 -22.87 14.63 7.62
C ASP A 175 -22.15 13.30 7.87
N PHE A 176 -20.84 13.24 7.61
CA PHE A 176 -20.03 12.05 7.86
C PHE A 176 -19.88 11.79 9.37
N GLU A 177 -19.56 12.81 10.14
CA GLU A 177 -19.45 12.69 11.61
C GLU A 177 -20.76 12.26 12.24
N LYS A 178 -21.90 12.77 11.72
CA LYS A 178 -23.23 12.37 12.19
C LYS A 178 -23.60 10.91 11.82
N ARG A 179 -23.28 10.49 10.60
CA ARG A 179 -23.60 9.13 10.10
C ARG A 179 -22.64 8.07 10.63
N PHE A 180 -21.35 8.39 10.76
CA PHE A 180 -20.28 7.46 11.12
C PHE A 180 -19.39 7.99 12.25
N PRO A 181 -19.94 8.26 13.45
CA PRO A 181 -19.21 8.94 14.54
C PRO A 181 -17.97 8.17 15.03
N LEU A 182 -18.02 6.83 15.02
CA LEU A 182 -16.90 6.01 15.43
C LEU A 182 -15.75 6.04 14.40
N LEU A 183 -16.10 6.05 13.12
CA LEU A 183 -15.10 6.15 12.05
C LEU A 183 -14.46 7.53 12.02
N ALA A 184 -15.25 8.60 12.17
CA ALA A 184 -14.73 9.95 12.29
C ALA A 184 -13.77 10.09 13.48
N LYS A 185 -14.13 9.51 14.63
CA LYS A 185 -13.24 9.45 15.80
C LYS A 185 -11.96 8.68 15.52
N HIS A 186 -12.03 7.55 14.82
CA HIS A 186 -10.86 6.75 14.44
C HIS A 186 -9.92 7.55 13.54
N ILE A 187 -10.45 8.22 12.50
CA ILE A 187 -9.66 9.05 11.58
C ILE A 187 -8.94 10.18 12.34
N LYS A 188 -9.62 10.83 13.30
CA LYS A 188 -9.02 11.87 14.15
C LYS A 188 -7.89 11.35 15.07
N GLN A 189 -7.79 10.04 15.26
CA GLN A 189 -6.75 9.39 16.08
C GLN A 189 -5.55 8.91 15.27
N ILE A 190 -5.59 9.01 13.95
CA ILE A 190 -4.44 8.68 13.09
C ILE A 190 -3.29 9.63 13.43
N ASN A 191 -2.11 9.05 13.59
CA ASN A 191 -0.90 9.81 13.88
C ASN A 191 -0.31 10.36 12.57
N PHE A 192 -0.47 11.66 12.34
CA PHE A 192 0.14 12.35 11.19
C PHE A 192 1.46 12.99 11.61
N VAL A 193 2.55 12.52 11.02
CA VAL A 193 3.90 13.05 11.23
C VAL A 193 4.36 13.74 9.97
N THR A 194 4.64 15.04 10.03
CA THR A 194 5.20 15.79 8.90
C THR A 194 6.66 16.10 9.18
N LEU A 195 7.55 15.58 8.37
CA LEU A 195 8.96 15.92 8.38
C LEU A 195 9.20 17.14 7.47
N ASP A 196 9.62 18.22 8.05
CA ASP A 196 9.95 19.46 7.37
C ASP A 196 11.37 19.91 7.77
N SER A 197 12.28 19.98 6.81
CA SER A 197 13.67 20.40 7.04
C SER A 197 13.80 21.85 7.54
N LYS A 198 12.78 22.68 7.37
CA LYS A 198 12.74 24.05 7.91
C LYS A 198 12.48 24.08 9.41
N VAL A 199 12.00 22.97 9.97
CA VAL A 199 11.69 22.80 11.40
C VAL A 199 12.86 22.10 12.09
N LYS A 200 13.62 22.83 12.87
CA LYS A 200 14.85 22.33 13.54
C LYS A 200 14.63 21.07 14.38
N SER A 201 13.45 20.89 14.99
CA SER A 201 13.15 19.68 15.77
C SER A 201 13.05 18.43 14.89
N ASN A 202 12.91 18.56 13.59
CA ASN A 202 12.85 17.44 12.65
C ASN A 202 14.23 17.05 12.09
N HIS A 203 15.26 17.89 12.33
CA HIS A 203 16.62 17.59 11.83
C HIS A 203 17.12 16.28 12.46
N GLY A 204 17.55 15.37 11.60
CA GLY A 204 18.04 14.05 11.99
C GLY A 204 16.98 13.03 12.40
N ALA A 205 15.69 13.34 12.27
CA ALA A 205 14.63 12.37 12.59
C ALA A 205 14.73 11.06 11.79
N LEU A 206 15.36 11.13 10.61
CA LEU A 206 15.67 9.99 9.71
C LEU A 206 17.16 9.64 9.69
N ASP A 207 17.94 10.04 10.70
CA ASP A 207 19.37 9.70 10.75
C ASP A 207 19.57 8.19 10.89
N PRO A 208 20.17 7.51 9.90
CA PRO A 208 20.35 6.06 9.92
C PRO A 208 21.16 5.58 11.11
N ILE A 209 22.14 6.38 11.60
CA ILE A 209 23.01 6.03 12.73
C ILE A 209 22.23 6.06 14.05
N VAL A 210 21.18 6.88 14.11
CA VAL A 210 20.35 7.03 15.31
C VAL A 210 19.22 5.99 15.36
N MET A 211 18.58 5.73 14.21
CA MET A 211 17.34 4.94 14.18
C MET A 211 17.52 3.45 13.85
N LEU A 212 18.68 3.05 13.30
CA LEU A 212 18.89 1.68 12.82
C LEU A 212 19.91 0.91 13.67
N ASP A 213 19.87 -0.41 13.57
CA ASP A 213 20.88 -1.29 14.11
C ASP A 213 22.21 -1.12 13.38
N LYS A 214 23.29 -1.62 13.95
CA LYS A 214 24.67 -1.40 13.49
C LYS A 214 24.87 -1.67 11.99
N ASP A 215 24.44 -2.84 11.50
CA ASP A 215 24.73 -3.27 10.14
C ASP A 215 23.89 -2.49 9.12
N ASP A 216 22.64 -2.22 9.46
CA ASP A 216 21.72 -1.41 8.66
C ASP A 216 22.15 0.06 8.65
N ALA A 217 22.57 0.61 9.79
CA ALA A 217 23.10 1.96 9.87
C ALA A 217 24.29 2.16 8.95
N VAL A 218 25.23 1.21 8.91
CA VAL A 218 26.40 1.24 7.99
C VAL A 218 25.95 1.16 6.54
N SER A 219 25.08 0.22 6.22
CA SER A 219 24.61 -0.04 4.85
C SER A 219 23.86 1.18 4.28
N VAL A 220 22.88 1.70 5.03
CA VAL A 220 22.03 2.82 4.59
C VAL A 220 22.84 4.10 4.47
N SER A 221 23.68 4.43 5.48
CA SER A 221 24.56 5.60 5.42
C SER A 221 25.50 5.54 4.21
N LYS A 222 26.05 4.36 3.92
CA LYS A 222 26.92 4.16 2.76
C LYS A 222 26.15 4.35 1.45
N ASN A 223 24.96 3.80 1.33
CA ASN A 223 24.14 3.93 0.11
C ASN A 223 23.76 5.39 -0.13
N MET A 224 23.33 6.11 0.93
CA MET A 224 23.01 7.53 0.85
C MET A 224 24.22 8.37 0.36
N LEU A 225 25.36 8.24 1.03
CA LEU A 225 26.55 9.03 0.68
C LEU A 225 27.08 8.67 -0.70
N ASN A 226 27.08 7.39 -1.07
CA ASN A 226 27.46 6.96 -2.42
C ASN A 226 26.52 7.55 -3.46
N TYR A 227 25.19 7.50 -3.24
CA TYR A 227 24.22 8.06 -4.16
C TYR A 227 24.44 9.56 -4.37
N LEU A 228 24.64 10.35 -3.31
CA LEU A 228 24.91 11.77 -3.37
C LEU A 228 26.17 12.10 -4.18
N ILE A 229 27.19 11.25 -4.07
CA ILE A 229 28.47 11.41 -4.78
C ILE A 229 28.36 11.02 -6.26
N PHE A 230 27.79 9.84 -6.54
CA PHE A 230 27.80 9.29 -7.92
C PHE A 230 26.70 9.86 -8.81
N SER A 231 25.60 10.34 -8.25
CA SER A 231 24.55 11.00 -9.03
C SER A 231 25.00 12.34 -9.60
N ASN A 232 25.98 12.98 -8.97
CA ASN A 232 26.61 14.18 -9.52
C ASN A 232 27.74 13.81 -10.50
N LYS A 233 27.44 13.77 -11.81
CA LYS A 233 28.37 13.42 -12.86
C LYS A 233 29.65 14.32 -12.93
N ARG A 234 29.67 15.43 -12.19
CA ARG A 234 30.79 16.38 -12.13
C ARG A 234 31.89 15.93 -11.16
N ILE A 235 31.60 14.98 -10.26
CA ILE A 235 32.52 14.54 -9.22
C ILE A 235 33.14 13.21 -9.61
N LYS A 236 34.46 13.16 -9.61
CA LYS A 236 35.23 11.92 -9.78
C LYS A 236 35.85 11.54 -8.45
N VAL A 237 35.35 10.47 -7.85
CA VAL A 237 35.84 9.99 -6.56
C VAL A 237 36.81 8.83 -6.75
N THR A 238 37.93 8.86 -6.05
CA THR A 238 38.96 7.82 -6.06
C THR A 238 38.64 6.71 -5.05
N MET A 239 39.25 5.54 -5.25
CA MET A 239 39.16 4.42 -4.28
C MET A 239 39.64 4.81 -2.87
N LYS A 240 40.59 5.74 -2.76
CA LYS A 240 41.09 6.25 -1.48
C LYS A 240 40.01 7.03 -0.74
N GLN A 241 39.27 7.90 -1.41
CA GLN A 241 38.16 8.67 -0.84
C GLN A 241 36.98 7.76 -0.43
N MET A 242 36.63 6.80 -1.27
CA MET A 242 35.57 5.80 -0.93
C MET A 242 35.94 4.97 0.29
N THR A 243 37.22 4.60 0.43
CA THR A 243 37.71 3.89 1.62
C THR A 243 37.65 4.78 2.84
N ALA A 244 37.95 6.07 2.75
CA ALA A 244 37.86 7.02 3.83
C ALA A 244 36.42 7.20 4.32
N ILE A 245 35.46 7.36 3.39
CA ILE A 245 34.02 7.42 3.71
C ILE A 245 33.57 6.17 4.46
N SER A 246 33.90 4.98 3.94
CA SER A 246 33.53 3.73 4.58
C SER A 246 34.12 3.58 5.99
N ARG A 247 35.38 4.03 6.20
CA ARG A 247 36.02 4.03 7.52
C ARG A 247 35.39 5.03 8.48
N ALA A 248 35.04 6.23 8.00
CA ALA A 248 34.37 7.25 8.81
C ALA A 248 33.01 6.75 9.30
N ILE A 249 32.19 6.16 8.39
CA ILE A 249 30.90 5.56 8.76
C ILE A 249 31.07 4.49 9.84
N ASN A 250 31.97 3.51 9.61
CA ASN A 250 32.19 2.43 10.56
C ASN A 250 32.67 2.94 11.93
N LYS A 251 33.52 3.98 11.95
CA LYS A 251 33.99 4.60 13.18
C LYS A 251 32.86 5.24 13.96
N VAL A 252 32.03 6.07 13.32
CA VAL A 252 30.93 6.78 13.96
C VAL A 252 29.84 5.79 14.44
N VAL A 253 29.52 4.78 13.64
CA VAL A 253 28.58 3.72 14.07
C VAL A 253 29.13 2.96 15.28
N ALA A 254 30.44 2.65 15.32
CA ALA A 254 31.05 2.01 16.48
C ALA A 254 31.00 2.90 17.75
N GLN A 255 31.21 4.21 17.60
CA GLN A 255 31.04 5.18 18.69
C GLN A 255 29.61 5.22 19.23
N ARG A 256 28.61 5.22 18.33
CA ARG A 256 27.19 5.14 18.71
C ARG A 256 26.89 3.88 19.50
N GLN A 257 27.44 2.73 19.07
CA GLN A 257 27.28 1.45 19.78
C GLN A 257 27.99 1.45 21.16
N ALA A 258 29.03 2.24 21.32
CA ALA A 258 29.70 2.44 22.60
C ALA A 258 28.94 3.40 23.53
N GLY A 259 27.80 3.95 23.12
CA GLY A 259 26.97 4.84 23.93
C GLY A 259 27.29 6.33 23.74
N GLU A 260 28.12 6.70 22.75
CA GLU A 260 28.38 8.10 22.46
C GLU A 260 27.18 8.73 21.71
N THR A 261 26.92 9.99 21.97
CA THR A 261 25.89 10.77 21.26
C THR A 261 26.44 11.28 19.93
N VAL A 262 26.34 10.45 18.89
CA VAL A 262 26.84 10.74 17.54
C VAL A 262 25.80 10.35 16.47
N GLY A 263 25.81 11.06 15.34
CA GLY A 263 24.95 10.83 14.19
C GLY A 263 25.70 11.06 12.89
N LEU A 264 24.99 11.06 11.77
CA LEU A 264 25.58 11.08 10.42
C LEU A 264 26.40 12.36 10.14
N LYS A 265 26.15 13.49 10.81
CA LYS A 265 27.01 14.69 10.74
C LYS A 265 28.43 14.41 11.19
N HIS A 266 28.66 13.55 12.17
CA HIS A 266 29.98 13.21 12.62
C HIS A 266 30.82 12.47 11.55
N VAL A 267 30.16 11.77 10.61
CA VAL A 267 30.84 11.18 9.45
C VAL A 267 31.42 12.28 8.57
N LEU A 268 30.67 13.37 8.35
CA LEU A 268 31.18 14.52 7.59
C LEU A 268 32.34 15.22 8.31
N GLN A 269 32.22 15.35 9.64
CA GLN A 269 33.30 15.92 10.47
C GLN A 269 34.59 15.08 10.42
N GLU A 270 34.49 13.75 10.43
CA GLU A 270 35.66 12.86 10.26
C GLU A 270 36.34 13.04 8.91
N LEU A 271 35.58 13.32 7.85
CA LEU A 271 36.12 13.57 6.52
C LEU A 271 36.75 14.97 6.41
N THR A 272 36.10 16.00 6.96
CA THR A 272 36.60 17.38 6.96
C THR A 272 37.78 17.60 7.92
N ASN A 273 37.94 16.77 8.93
CA ASN A 273 39.10 16.81 9.82
C ASN A 273 40.29 15.96 9.31
N ASN A 274 40.16 15.36 8.11
CA ASN A 274 41.22 14.52 7.56
C ASN A 274 42.41 15.39 7.04
N PRO A 275 43.67 15.05 7.34
CA PRO A 275 44.82 15.82 6.86
C PRO A 275 45.05 15.72 5.35
N ASP A 276 44.43 14.76 4.68
CA ASP A 276 44.49 14.61 3.23
C ASP A 276 43.48 15.57 2.55
N SER A 277 44.00 16.54 1.79
CA SER A 277 43.17 17.54 1.10
C SER A 277 42.12 16.94 0.18
N THR A 278 42.40 15.79 -0.43
CA THR A 278 41.46 15.14 -1.36
C THR A 278 40.28 14.52 -0.62
N ILE A 279 40.48 14.05 0.62
CA ILE A 279 39.43 13.54 1.48
C ILE A 279 38.64 14.71 2.09
N PHE A 280 39.32 15.77 2.54
CA PHE A 280 38.73 17.01 2.99
C PHE A 280 37.73 17.57 1.96
N GLU A 281 38.15 17.69 0.68
CA GLU A 281 37.30 18.21 -0.41
C GLU A 281 35.97 17.45 -0.54
N VAL A 282 35.95 16.13 -0.40
CA VAL A 282 34.73 15.32 -0.42
C VAL A 282 33.87 15.57 0.80
N GLY A 283 34.49 15.68 1.97
CA GLY A 283 33.79 16.00 3.23
C GLY A 283 33.15 17.39 3.17
N ASP A 284 33.87 18.39 2.68
CA ASP A 284 33.40 19.76 2.51
C ASP A 284 32.26 19.86 1.53
N TYR A 285 32.39 19.17 0.38
CA TYR A 285 31.31 19.06 -0.60
C TYR A 285 30.04 18.44 -0.01
N LEU A 286 30.14 17.28 0.66
CA LEU A 286 29.00 16.63 1.29
C LEU A 286 28.35 17.52 2.35
N THR A 287 29.14 18.25 3.12
CA THR A 287 28.65 19.22 4.11
C THR A 287 27.84 20.32 3.44
N SER A 288 28.35 20.86 2.34
CA SER A 288 27.70 21.97 1.59
C SER A 288 26.33 21.58 1.00
N ILE A 289 26.15 20.32 0.56
CA ILE A 289 24.86 19.86 0.01
C ILE A 289 23.86 19.50 1.08
N VAL A 290 24.30 19.16 2.30
CA VAL A 290 23.43 18.88 3.44
C VAL A 290 22.85 20.17 4.01
N GLU A 291 23.67 21.20 4.13
CA GLU A 291 23.29 22.50 4.70
C GLU A 291 22.12 23.15 3.93
N ASN A 292 21.09 23.56 4.67
CA ASN A 292 19.89 24.20 4.13
C ASN A 292 19.16 23.35 3.07
N SER A 293 19.25 22.04 3.17
CA SER A 293 18.60 21.12 2.24
C SER A 293 17.67 20.14 2.99
N ILE A 294 16.89 19.38 2.22
CA ILE A 294 16.03 18.32 2.78
C ILE A 294 16.82 17.22 3.49
N LEU A 295 18.11 17.09 3.21
CA LEU A 295 19.01 16.12 3.82
C LEU A 295 19.23 16.38 5.32
N GLU A 296 18.98 17.59 5.83
CA GLU A 296 19.03 17.87 7.27
C GLU A 296 18.11 16.94 8.07
N LEU A 297 17.07 16.37 7.45
CA LEU A 297 16.21 15.36 8.06
C LEU A 297 16.94 14.05 8.38
N ALA A 298 18.00 13.71 7.65
CA ALA A 298 18.78 12.48 7.83
C ALA A 298 20.16 12.71 8.46
N PHE A 299 20.55 13.96 8.71
CA PHE A 299 21.86 14.28 9.29
C PHE A 299 21.70 14.95 10.66
N SER A 300 22.20 14.33 11.71
CA SER A 300 22.13 14.82 13.09
C SER A 300 23.46 14.74 13.82
N ASP A 301 23.52 15.44 14.96
CA ASP A 301 24.60 15.29 15.94
C ASP A 301 24.34 14.10 16.90
N GLY A 302 23.32 13.28 16.64
CA GLY A 302 22.98 12.12 17.45
C GLY A 302 22.10 12.41 18.67
N ASN A 303 21.84 13.66 19.02
CA ASN A 303 20.95 14.07 20.11
C ASN A 303 19.57 14.41 19.57
N VAL A 304 18.93 13.44 18.95
CA VAL A 304 17.58 13.57 18.38
C VAL A 304 16.72 12.39 18.79
N GLU A 305 15.44 12.64 19.01
CA GLU A 305 14.46 11.56 19.07
C GLU A 305 14.15 11.15 17.62
N GLY A 306 14.52 9.92 17.29
CA GLY A 306 14.13 9.34 16.01
C GLY A 306 12.61 9.22 15.90
N LEU A 307 12.11 8.89 14.71
CA LEU A 307 10.69 8.62 14.51
C LEU A 307 10.21 7.49 15.43
N SER A 308 9.08 7.73 16.11
CA SER A 308 8.50 6.72 17.00
C SER A 308 7.76 5.65 16.20
N TYR A 309 7.95 4.39 16.62
CA TYR A 309 7.24 3.23 16.09
C TYR A 309 6.03 2.81 16.95
N ASP A 310 5.67 3.57 17.99
CA ASP A 310 4.71 3.13 19.02
C ASP A 310 3.25 3.25 18.58
N LYS A 311 2.97 4.12 17.61
CA LYS A 311 1.60 4.35 17.16
C LYS A 311 1.16 3.28 16.17
N ARG A 312 -0.03 2.72 16.40
CA ARG A 312 -0.58 1.66 15.54
C ARG A 312 -0.88 2.12 14.11
N VAL A 313 -1.35 3.35 13.94
CA VAL A 313 -1.67 3.91 12.62
C VAL A 313 -0.93 5.23 12.45
N THR A 314 -0.02 5.28 11.51
CA THR A 314 0.82 6.44 11.25
C THR A 314 0.83 6.78 9.75
N VAL A 315 0.69 8.06 9.45
CA VAL A 315 0.94 8.65 8.12
C VAL A 315 2.18 9.52 8.24
N LEU A 316 3.20 9.19 7.47
CA LEU A 316 4.46 9.91 7.43
C LEU A 316 4.53 10.74 6.15
N GLU A 317 4.51 12.04 6.31
CA GLU A 317 4.62 13.02 5.23
C GLU A 317 6.02 13.64 5.23
N VAL A 318 6.58 13.90 4.04
CA VAL A 318 7.85 14.62 3.90
C VAL A 318 7.62 15.93 3.15
N ALA A 319 7.93 17.06 3.79
CA ALA A 319 7.76 18.35 3.18
C ALA A 319 8.87 18.64 2.16
N ASP A 320 8.51 19.37 1.10
CA ASP A 320 9.43 19.85 0.06
C ASP A 320 10.24 18.75 -0.66
N LEU A 321 9.72 17.51 -0.67
CA LEU A 321 10.31 16.40 -1.42
C LEU A 321 10.12 16.68 -2.92
N SER A 322 11.22 16.82 -3.65
CA SER A 322 11.25 17.00 -5.09
C SER A 322 11.68 15.70 -5.74
N LEU A 323 10.72 14.97 -6.31
CA LEU A 323 11.00 13.72 -6.99
C LEU A 323 11.16 13.97 -8.50
N PRO A 324 12.07 13.24 -9.19
CA PRO A 324 12.23 13.38 -10.63
C PRO A 324 10.92 13.13 -11.37
N ASP A 325 10.61 13.90 -12.39
CA ASP A 325 9.43 13.66 -13.23
C ASP A 325 9.67 12.45 -14.15
N LYS A 326 8.68 11.57 -14.27
CA LYS A 326 8.78 10.36 -15.09
C LYS A 326 8.84 10.69 -16.59
N ASP A 327 8.12 11.72 -17.02
CA ASP A 327 7.99 12.09 -18.42
C ASP A 327 9.24 12.76 -19.01
N ASN A 328 10.16 13.25 -18.16
CA ASN A 328 11.39 13.96 -18.56
C ASN A 328 12.64 13.05 -18.65
N GLN A 329 12.49 11.76 -18.87
CA GLN A 329 13.58 10.76 -18.72
C GLN A 329 14.65 10.71 -19.81
N GLN A 330 14.51 11.42 -20.91
CA GLN A 330 15.53 11.41 -21.98
C GLN A 330 16.53 12.56 -21.77
N ASP A 331 17.73 12.21 -21.25
CA ASP A 331 18.95 13.04 -21.20
C ASP A 331 18.99 14.27 -20.26
N VAL A 332 18.05 14.43 -19.33
CA VAL A 332 18.13 15.52 -18.34
C VAL A 332 18.96 15.06 -17.14
N THR A 333 20.00 15.82 -16.79
CA THR A 333 20.74 15.62 -15.54
C THR A 333 19.82 15.99 -14.37
N PRO A 334 19.61 15.11 -13.35
CA PRO A 334 18.75 15.43 -12.20
C PRO A 334 19.22 16.71 -11.52
N GLU A 335 18.27 17.51 -11.06
CA GLU A 335 18.58 18.68 -10.23
C GLU A 335 19.09 18.26 -8.84
N ASP A 336 19.90 19.09 -8.20
CA ASP A 336 20.44 18.79 -6.86
C ASP A 336 19.33 18.50 -5.84
N LYS A 337 18.18 19.15 -5.96
CA LYS A 337 17.01 18.87 -5.11
C LYS A 337 16.45 17.47 -5.30
N GLU A 338 16.41 16.98 -6.51
CA GLU A 338 15.94 15.62 -6.84
C GLU A 338 16.92 14.58 -6.33
N ILE A 339 18.22 14.83 -6.47
CA ILE A 339 19.28 13.96 -5.93
C ILE A 339 19.15 13.87 -4.40
N ASN A 340 19.01 15.00 -3.71
CA ASN A 340 18.88 15.05 -2.26
C ASN A 340 17.60 14.35 -1.78
N SER A 341 16.48 14.56 -2.47
CA SER A 341 15.21 13.89 -2.16
C SER A 341 15.29 12.39 -2.35
N THR A 342 15.93 11.94 -3.44
CA THR A 342 16.12 10.50 -3.69
C THR A 342 17.05 9.88 -2.63
N ALA A 343 18.12 10.57 -2.23
CA ALA A 343 18.99 10.10 -1.14
C ALA A 343 18.20 9.94 0.18
N LEU A 344 17.29 10.86 0.49
CA LEU A 344 16.44 10.76 1.69
C LEU A 344 15.52 9.54 1.64
N MET A 345 15.06 9.12 0.46
CA MET A 345 14.20 7.95 0.30
C MET A 345 14.87 6.64 0.76
N PHE A 346 16.23 6.55 0.75
CA PHE A 346 16.94 5.40 1.33
C PHE A 346 16.71 5.30 2.85
N ALA A 347 16.76 6.44 3.54
CA ALA A 347 16.50 6.48 4.98
C ALA A 347 15.03 6.17 5.29
N LEU A 348 14.10 6.68 4.48
CA LEU A 348 12.67 6.34 4.58
C LEU A 348 12.42 4.84 4.35
N GLY A 349 13.02 4.26 3.33
CA GLY A 349 12.89 2.82 3.05
C GLY A 349 13.45 1.96 4.20
N ALA A 350 14.57 2.37 4.78
CA ALA A 350 15.14 1.70 5.95
C ALA A 350 14.23 1.84 7.19
N PHE A 351 13.62 3.00 7.39
CA PHE A 351 12.62 3.21 8.44
C PHE A 351 11.44 2.25 8.27
N CYS A 352 10.92 2.12 7.05
CA CYS A 352 9.83 1.17 6.75
C CYS A 352 10.28 -0.27 7.04
N THR A 353 11.45 -0.69 6.52
CA THR A 353 11.97 -2.04 6.81
C THR A 353 11.98 -2.31 8.32
N ARG A 354 12.50 -1.37 9.10
CA ARG A 354 12.55 -1.50 10.57
C ARG A 354 11.16 -1.53 11.21
N PHE A 355 10.23 -0.74 10.70
CA PHE A 355 8.84 -0.74 11.17
C PHE A 355 8.20 -2.13 11.06
N GLY A 356 8.41 -2.82 9.94
CA GLY A 356 7.92 -4.18 9.72
C GLY A 356 8.61 -5.26 10.55
N GLU A 357 9.85 -5.03 11.00
CA GLU A 357 10.65 -6.01 11.76
C GLU A 357 10.41 -6.00 13.27
N LEU A 358 9.83 -4.95 13.83
CA LEU A 358 9.75 -4.75 15.28
C LEU A 358 9.06 -5.87 16.03
N ASN A 359 7.99 -6.43 15.48
CA ASN A 359 7.23 -7.48 16.12
C ASN A 359 6.69 -8.50 15.12
N ARG A 360 7.33 -9.65 15.02
CA ARG A 360 6.92 -10.73 14.11
C ARG A 360 5.54 -11.36 14.39
N TYR A 361 4.95 -11.08 15.55
CA TYR A 361 3.64 -11.61 15.95
C TYR A 361 2.50 -10.61 15.69
N GLU A 362 2.82 -9.40 15.29
CA GLU A 362 1.87 -8.36 14.94
C GLU A 362 1.73 -8.29 13.41
N ASP A 363 0.50 -8.24 12.93
CA ASP A 363 0.29 -7.98 11.51
C ASP A 363 0.61 -6.51 11.23
N THR A 364 1.48 -6.28 10.26
CA THR A 364 1.87 -4.94 9.83
C THR A 364 1.61 -4.75 8.35
N ILE A 365 1.29 -3.51 7.95
CA ILE A 365 1.20 -3.11 6.55
C ILE A 365 1.83 -1.75 6.34
N GLU A 366 2.61 -1.65 5.30
CA GLU A 366 3.28 -0.44 4.87
C GLU A 366 2.84 -0.06 3.47
N PHE A 367 2.29 1.14 3.34
CA PHE A 367 1.97 1.74 2.06
C PHE A 367 3.11 2.68 1.68
N PHE A 368 3.69 2.42 0.54
CA PHE A 368 4.79 3.22 0.02
C PHE A 368 4.38 3.83 -1.32
N ASP A 369 3.98 5.09 -1.28
CA ASP A 369 3.59 5.83 -2.49
C ASP A 369 4.82 6.40 -3.20
N GLU A 370 4.76 6.55 -4.50
CA GLU A 370 5.86 7.02 -5.38
C GLU A 370 7.15 6.17 -5.27
N ALA A 371 7.04 4.89 -4.96
CA ALA A 371 8.19 4.01 -4.78
C ALA A 371 9.07 3.85 -6.05
N TRP A 372 8.53 4.18 -7.23
CA TRP A 372 9.24 4.15 -8.50
C TRP A 372 10.56 4.96 -8.48
N VAL A 373 10.64 5.98 -7.65
CA VAL A 373 11.87 6.78 -7.48
C VAL A 373 13.02 5.93 -6.98
N LEU A 374 12.77 5.05 -6.02
CA LEU A 374 13.78 4.09 -5.54
C LEU A 374 14.11 3.03 -6.61
N MET A 375 13.11 2.61 -7.38
CA MET A 375 13.28 1.53 -8.37
C MET A 375 14.21 1.93 -9.53
N LYS A 376 14.48 3.23 -9.75
CA LYS A 376 15.41 3.72 -10.77
C LYS A 376 16.89 3.40 -10.47
N SER A 377 17.29 3.31 -9.21
CA SER A 377 18.66 3.01 -8.83
C SER A 377 18.83 1.56 -8.37
N ALA A 378 20.02 0.99 -8.54
CA ALA A 378 20.31 -0.36 -8.06
C ALA A 378 20.20 -0.44 -6.53
N GLU A 379 20.65 0.60 -5.84
CA GLU A 379 20.62 0.73 -4.39
C GLU A 379 19.16 0.83 -3.89
N GLY A 380 18.32 1.61 -4.57
CA GLY A 380 16.90 1.74 -4.22
C GLY A 380 16.12 0.45 -4.46
N ARG A 381 16.40 -0.27 -5.56
CA ARG A 381 15.84 -1.62 -5.77
C ARG A 381 16.22 -2.57 -4.63
N ALA A 382 17.48 -2.50 -4.15
CA ALA A 382 17.91 -3.31 -3.01
C ALA A 382 17.12 -3.01 -1.72
N VAL A 383 16.75 -1.76 -1.48
CA VAL A 383 15.89 -1.36 -0.35
C VAL A 383 14.50 -2.01 -0.47
N ILE A 384 13.84 -1.87 -1.62
CA ILE A 384 12.52 -2.48 -1.86
C ILE A 384 12.59 -4.00 -1.77
N GLN A 385 13.64 -4.64 -2.30
CA GLN A 385 13.85 -6.09 -2.15
C GLN A 385 14.04 -6.50 -0.69
N SER A 386 14.73 -5.67 0.11
CA SER A 386 14.88 -5.90 1.54
C SER A 386 13.54 -5.84 2.26
N MET A 387 12.73 -4.79 2.03
CA MET A 387 11.39 -4.65 2.59
C MET A 387 10.49 -5.86 2.23
N ARG A 388 10.53 -6.33 0.98
CA ARG A 388 9.78 -7.52 0.53
C ARG A 388 10.26 -8.81 1.18
N ARG A 389 11.57 -8.98 1.36
CA ARG A 389 12.15 -10.17 2.00
C ARG A 389 11.77 -10.23 3.47
N VAL A 390 11.86 -9.12 4.16
CA VAL A 390 11.47 -8.94 5.56
C VAL A 390 9.98 -9.24 5.74
N GLY A 391 9.13 -8.73 4.87
CA GLY A 391 7.70 -8.89 4.95
C GLY A 391 7.22 -10.34 5.03
N ARG A 392 7.84 -11.23 4.25
CA ARG A 392 7.51 -12.67 4.30
C ARG A 392 7.82 -13.33 5.65
N PHE A 393 8.84 -12.83 6.34
CA PHE A 393 9.31 -13.44 7.59
C PHE A 393 8.63 -12.85 8.84
N PHE A 394 8.25 -11.58 8.78
CA PHE A 394 7.76 -10.80 9.93
C PHE A 394 6.27 -10.48 9.90
N ASN A 395 5.46 -11.17 9.08
CA ASN A 395 4.03 -10.84 8.90
C ASN A 395 3.78 -9.39 8.44
N ASN A 396 4.73 -8.82 7.71
CA ASN A 396 4.63 -7.48 7.18
C ASN A 396 4.21 -7.50 5.71
N VAL A 397 3.22 -6.69 5.36
CA VAL A 397 2.73 -6.51 3.99
C VAL A 397 3.27 -5.19 3.46
N LEU A 398 4.00 -5.23 2.35
CA LEU A 398 4.34 -4.04 1.59
C LEU A 398 3.26 -3.82 0.53
N CYS A 399 2.60 -2.66 0.56
CA CYS A 399 1.72 -2.16 -0.49
C CYS A 399 2.47 -1.09 -1.27
N LEU A 400 2.94 -1.44 -2.45
CA LEU A 400 3.69 -0.56 -3.34
C LEU A 400 2.74 0.12 -4.32
N ILE A 401 2.81 1.44 -4.41
CA ILE A 401 2.02 2.23 -5.35
C ILE A 401 2.97 2.88 -6.36
N THR A 402 2.76 2.61 -7.64
CA THR A 402 3.63 3.09 -8.71
C THR A 402 2.85 3.42 -9.97
N GLN A 403 3.49 4.06 -10.94
CA GLN A 403 2.83 4.48 -12.18
C GLN A 403 2.97 3.47 -13.30
N SER A 404 3.96 2.57 -13.25
CA SER A 404 4.26 1.61 -14.30
C SER A 404 4.37 0.20 -13.75
N VAL A 405 3.98 -0.79 -14.54
CA VAL A 405 4.22 -2.20 -14.22
C VAL A 405 5.72 -2.53 -14.23
N HIS A 406 6.51 -1.86 -15.08
CA HIS A 406 7.96 -2.05 -15.17
C HIS A 406 8.71 -1.59 -13.91
N ASP A 407 8.15 -0.66 -13.14
CA ASP A 407 8.75 -0.22 -11.88
C ASP A 407 8.82 -1.36 -10.84
N ALA A 408 8.02 -2.42 -11.02
CA ALA A 408 7.95 -3.56 -10.11
C ALA A 408 8.80 -4.77 -10.58
N GLU A 409 9.30 -4.75 -11.80
CA GLU A 409 10.12 -5.81 -12.36
C GLU A 409 11.54 -5.71 -11.81
N GLY A 410 11.97 -6.70 -11.06
CA GLY A 410 13.37 -6.90 -10.66
C GLY A 410 13.97 -8.01 -11.50
N ASP A 411 15.27 -7.93 -11.77
CA ASP A 411 16.03 -8.82 -12.65
C ASP A 411 15.88 -10.35 -12.35
N ASP A 412 15.34 -10.73 -11.19
CA ASP A 412 15.33 -12.14 -10.75
C ASP A 412 13.99 -12.65 -10.19
N ASP A 413 12.90 -11.87 -10.15
CA ASP A 413 11.71 -12.32 -9.41
C ASP A 413 10.38 -11.83 -10.01
N THR A 414 9.90 -12.53 -11.06
CA THR A 414 8.55 -12.37 -11.63
C THR A 414 7.43 -12.69 -10.62
N THR A 415 7.78 -13.15 -9.41
CA THR A 415 6.85 -13.55 -8.35
C THR A 415 6.74 -12.53 -7.22
N GLY A 416 7.10 -11.29 -7.47
CA GLY A 416 7.30 -10.25 -6.46
C GLY A 416 6.11 -9.85 -5.62
N PHE A 417 4.88 -10.00 -6.12
CA PHE A 417 3.65 -9.56 -5.45
C PHE A 417 2.58 -10.63 -5.54
N GLY A 418 1.89 -10.86 -4.42
CA GLY A 418 0.83 -11.88 -4.36
C GLY A 418 -0.55 -11.33 -4.74
N THR A 419 -0.70 -10.02 -4.69
CA THR A 419 -1.92 -9.31 -5.05
C THR A 419 -1.57 -8.15 -5.98
N LEU A 420 -2.29 -8.04 -7.10
CA LEU A 420 -2.07 -7.00 -8.09
C LEU A 420 -3.35 -6.21 -8.34
N PHE A 421 -3.23 -4.89 -8.39
CA PHE A 421 -4.27 -3.98 -8.88
C PHE A 421 -3.65 -3.15 -10.02
N ALA A 422 -3.99 -3.47 -11.25
CA ALA A 422 -3.47 -2.78 -12.42
C ALA A 422 -4.57 -1.89 -13.02
N PHE A 423 -4.42 -0.58 -12.84
CA PHE A 423 -5.23 0.44 -13.50
C PHE A 423 -4.71 0.68 -14.90
N ARG A 424 -5.49 1.36 -15.73
CA ARG A 424 -5.14 1.67 -17.09
C ARG A 424 -3.90 2.57 -17.17
N GLU A 425 -2.98 2.20 -18.10
CA GLU A 425 -1.88 3.03 -18.56
C GLU A 425 -1.77 2.82 -20.08
N ASP A 426 -2.12 3.84 -20.87
CA ASP A 426 -2.31 3.69 -22.33
C ASP A 426 -1.03 3.27 -23.06
N ASN A 427 0.12 3.62 -22.53
CA ASN A 427 1.41 3.31 -23.14
C ASN A 427 1.93 1.90 -22.79
N GLU A 428 1.34 1.23 -21.80
CA GLU A 428 1.81 -0.05 -21.25
C GLU A 428 0.74 -1.16 -21.30
N LEU A 429 -0.27 -1.05 -22.18
CA LEU A 429 -1.36 -2.02 -22.19
C LEU A 429 -0.92 -3.48 -22.42
N PRO A 430 0.01 -3.78 -23.36
CA PRO A 430 0.51 -5.15 -23.52
C PRO A 430 1.25 -5.64 -22.28
N ASP A 431 2.07 -4.77 -21.68
CA ASP A 431 2.88 -5.10 -20.51
C ASP A 431 1.98 -5.35 -19.28
N ILE A 432 0.89 -4.59 -19.13
CA ILE A 432 -0.12 -4.83 -18.10
C ILE A 432 -0.73 -6.22 -18.25
N LEU A 433 -1.09 -6.64 -19.48
CA LEU A 433 -1.63 -7.98 -19.72
C LEU A 433 -0.64 -9.07 -19.34
N GLU A 434 0.62 -8.95 -19.76
CA GLU A 434 1.67 -9.89 -19.41
C GLU A 434 1.87 -9.96 -17.89
N HIS A 435 1.95 -8.79 -17.25
CA HIS A 435 2.16 -8.69 -15.80
C HIS A 435 1.06 -9.38 -14.97
N VAL A 436 -0.20 -9.24 -15.37
CA VAL A 436 -1.30 -9.95 -14.69
C VAL A 436 -1.44 -11.41 -15.12
N GLY A 437 -0.76 -11.81 -16.20
CA GLY A 437 -0.77 -13.18 -16.75
C GLY A 437 -1.89 -13.44 -17.75
N LEU A 438 -2.33 -12.41 -18.47
CA LEU A 438 -3.21 -12.52 -19.62
C LEU A 438 -2.40 -12.57 -20.92
N THR A 439 -3.00 -13.21 -21.94
CA THR A 439 -2.42 -13.24 -23.27
C THR A 439 -2.59 -11.88 -23.95
N ASP A 440 -1.53 -11.37 -24.56
CA ASP A 440 -1.60 -10.21 -25.43
C ASP A 440 -2.30 -10.59 -26.74
N ASN A 441 -3.59 -10.25 -26.83
CA ASN A 441 -4.43 -10.44 -28.00
C ASN A 441 -5.41 -9.25 -28.15
N GLU A 442 -6.01 -9.12 -29.32
CA GLU A 442 -6.92 -8.00 -29.62
C GLU A 442 -8.09 -7.90 -28.64
N GLU A 443 -8.66 -9.02 -28.21
CA GLU A 443 -9.80 -9.07 -27.29
C GLU A 443 -9.43 -8.52 -25.91
N ASN A 444 -8.32 -8.98 -25.34
CA ASN A 444 -7.84 -8.51 -24.04
C ASN A 444 -7.37 -7.05 -24.10
N LEU A 445 -6.70 -6.64 -25.19
CA LEU A 445 -6.31 -5.24 -25.39
C LEU A 445 -7.53 -4.32 -25.47
N GLU A 446 -8.58 -4.71 -26.22
CA GLU A 446 -9.80 -3.93 -26.31
C GLU A 446 -10.51 -3.86 -24.95
N TRP A 447 -10.54 -4.97 -24.19
CA TRP A 447 -11.11 -5.01 -22.87
C TRP A 447 -10.48 -3.98 -21.92
N ILE A 448 -9.14 -3.94 -21.84
CA ILE A 448 -8.47 -2.98 -20.95
C ILE A 448 -8.47 -1.54 -21.49
N LYS A 449 -8.53 -1.33 -22.81
CA LYS A 449 -8.74 0.00 -23.40
C LYS A 449 -10.09 0.61 -23.03
N ASN A 450 -11.11 -0.22 -22.83
CA ASN A 450 -12.44 0.21 -22.42
C ASN A 450 -12.57 0.50 -20.93
N MET A 451 -11.55 0.21 -20.14
CA MET A 451 -11.49 0.53 -18.72
C MET A 451 -11.66 2.03 -18.49
N ILE A 452 -12.45 2.39 -17.51
CA ILE A 452 -12.64 3.79 -17.09
C ILE A 452 -11.98 4.04 -15.74
N SER A 453 -11.75 5.30 -15.40
CA SER A 453 -11.19 5.68 -14.08
C SER A 453 -12.03 5.10 -12.94
N GLY A 454 -11.39 4.45 -11.97
CA GLY A 454 -12.02 3.70 -10.89
C GLY A 454 -12.21 2.21 -11.17
N GLN A 455 -11.84 1.73 -12.37
CA GLN A 455 -11.74 0.30 -12.67
C GLN A 455 -10.28 -0.14 -12.72
N CYS A 456 -10.01 -1.39 -12.33
CA CYS A 456 -8.69 -2.01 -12.46
C CYS A 456 -8.81 -3.52 -12.68
N LEU A 457 -7.78 -4.12 -13.25
CA LEU A 457 -7.58 -5.56 -13.19
C LEU A 457 -7.12 -5.93 -11.79
N TYR A 458 -7.77 -6.89 -11.18
CA TYR A 458 -7.46 -7.38 -9.85
C TYR A 458 -7.11 -8.87 -9.89
N LYS A 459 -5.86 -9.18 -9.53
CA LYS A 459 -5.39 -10.56 -9.32
C LYS A 459 -5.22 -10.81 -7.83
N ASP A 460 -5.98 -11.75 -7.33
CA ASP A 460 -6.00 -12.08 -5.91
C ASP A 460 -4.99 -13.17 -5.53
N VAL A 461 -4.87 -13.44 -4.23
CA VAL A 461 -3.96 -14.46 -3.68
C VAL A 461 -4.32 -15.90 -4.08
N TYR A 462 -5.50 -16.11 -4.64
CA TYR A 462 -5.98 -17.41 -5.13
C TYR A 462 -5.73 -17.58 -6.64
N GLY A 463 -5.16 -16.57 -7.30
CA GLY A 463 -4.89 -16.57 -8.74
C GLY A 463 -6.09 -16.17 -9.59
N ASN A 464 -7.23 -15.77 -9.00
CA ASN A 464 -8.35 -15.26 -9.76
C ASN A 464 -8.00 -13.88 -10.30
N LEU A 465 -8.28 -13.67 -11.59
CA LEU A 465 -8.11 -12.40 -12.26
C LEU A 465 -9.45 -11.92 -12.81
N ASN A 466 -9.85 -10.72 -12.41
CA ASN A 466 -11.07 -10.09 -12.87
C ASN A 466 -10.87 -8.58 -12.98
N MET A 467 -11.62 -7.93 -13.85
CA MET A 467 -11.79 -6.48 -13.78
C MET A 467 -12.76 -6.18 -12.64
N ILE A 468 -12.41 -5.19 -11.84
CA ILE A 468 -13.25 -4.74 -10.74
C ILE A 468 -13.50 -3.23 -10.85
N SER A 469 -14.71 -2.82 -10.48
CA SER A 469 -15.09 -1.43 -10.28
C SER A 469 -14.96 -1.13 -8.79
N ILE A 470 -14.05 -0.22 -8.43
CA ILE A 470 -13.78 0.13 -7.03
C ILE A 470 -15.04 0.77 -6.44
N TYR A 471 -15.41 0.32 -5.25
CA TYR A 471 -16.59 0.80 -4.53
C TYR A 471 -16.26 1.05 -3.06
N ASN A 472 -16.62 2.22 -2.57
CA ASN A 472 -16.51 2.55 -1.17
C ASN A 472 -17.89 2.44 -0.49
N ILE A 473 -17.97 1.63 0.56
CA ILE A 473 -19.21 1.47 1.35
C ILE A 473 -19.62 2.75 2.09
N PHE A 474 -18.71 3.68 2.25
CA PHE A 474 -18.96 5.00 2.84
C PHE A 474 -19.16 6.04 1.74
N ASP A 475 -20.28 5.97 1.05
CA ASP A 475 -20.63 6.82 -0.10
C ASP A 475 -20.42 8.32 0.12
N SER A 476 -20.54 8.78 1.36
CA SER A 476 -20.30 10.17 1.74
C SER A 476 -18.83 10.61 1.70
N ILE A 477 -17.86 9.66 1.63
CA ILE A 477 -16.43 10.00 1.57
C ILE A 477 -15.84 9.89 0.18
N ASP A 478 -16.50 9.27 -0.78
CA ASP A 478 -16.01 9.15 -2.15
C ASP A 478 -15.58 10.49 -2.77
N PRO A 479 -16.38 11.57 -2.68
CA PRO A 479 -15.98 12.86 -3.24
C PRO A 479 -14.74 13.45 -2.57
N LEU A 480 -14.48 13.09 -1.31
CA LEU A 480 -13.38 13.61 -0.52
C LEU A 480 -12.07 12.85 -0.76
N LEU A 481 -12.15 11.57 -1.08
CA LEU A 481 -10.98 10.74 -1.44
C LEU A 481 -10.58 10.93 -2.92
N LYS A 482 -11.50 11.36 -3.78
CA LYS A 482 -11.17 11.68 -5.18
C LYS A 482 -10.20 12.87 -5.20
N PRO A 483 -9.05 12.79 -5.88
CA PRO A 483 -8.18 13.93 -6.04
C PRO A 483 -8.99 15.08 -6.64
N MET A 484 -8.90 16.28 -6.07
CA MET A 484 -9.48 17.47 -6.67
C MET A 484 -8.92 17.54 -8.09
N LYS A 485 -9.77 17.37 -9.10
CA LYS A 485 -9.40 17.68 -10.48
C LYS A 485 -8.80 19.06 -10.42
N ALA A 486 -7.54 19.20 -10.81
CA ALA A 486 -6.91 20.51 -10.91
C ALA A 486 -7.92 21.38 -11.65
N THR A 487 -8.39 22.42 -11.00
CA THR A 487 -9.26 23.42 -11.60
C THR A 487 -8.40 24.01 -12.70
N VAL A 488 -8.57 23.55 -13.91
CA VAL A 488 -8.03 24.23 -15.08
C VAL A 488 -8.67 25.62 -14.97
N SER A 489 -7.90 26.59 -14.59
CA SER A 489 -8.29 27.96 -14.55
C SER A 489 -8.73 28.36 -15.96
N SER A 490 -10.02 28.33 -16.20
CA SER A 490 -10.66 29.03 -17.31
C SER A 490 -10.56 30.54 -17.04
N ASN A 491 -9.35 31.06 -17.14
CA ASN A 491 -9.07 32.47 -17.27
C ASN A 491 -8.29 32.70 -18.57
N LEU A 492 -8.97 32.46 -19.66
CA LEU A 492 -8.66 33.02 -20.98
C LEU A 492 -9.99 33.24 -21.65
N GLU A 493 -10.63 34.38 -21.34
CA GLU A 493 -11.55 35.15 -22.18
C GLU A 493 -12.15 36.28 -21.34
N ASN A 494 -11.45 37.42 -21.38
CA ASN A 494 -12.00 38.73 -21.64
C ASN A 494 -10.86 39.76 -21.67
#